data_b718285fbaa2630ebbd882241b53539e
#
_entry.id   b718285fbaa2630ebbd882241b53539e
#
_cell.length_a   1.000
_cell.length_b   1.000
_cell.length_c   1.000
_cell.angle_alpha   90.00
_cell.angle_beta   90.00
_cell.angle_gamma   90.00
#
_symmetry.space_group_name_H-M   'P 1'
#
loop_
_entity.id
_entity.type
_entity.pdbx_description
1 polymer ?
#
loop_
_entity_poly.entity_id
_entity_poly.type
_entity_poly.pdbx_seq_one_letter_code
_entity_poly.pdbx_strand_id
1 'polypeptide(L)'
;MSLVYTRDIHILKYFSSFVSISDGKIINITEPTLMSCPLANHLYKNFKTKRNNDKKTIKIAIKNAIESKIKDYGFFTKKRKLSYDAISIPYGASEMLMFALKKNAIDAAVVVCEGAGTIITNLPEVVQGVGARMNTLLLTSPIKEIIKKLKTLGCRVIFENALIDQARGVKEAIEAGYRTIAVTVSGHSADHLKTFRLLERKEGIKIISLAVCTTGIDKNNVALIRDYADLVWSCASFDVRNIIGPVAKCQLSTQIPVFVLTKSGVDFVSAYAAESKLVESLNLKKQYLFSSKLGGQRIHLGNFTVFIHEAKLPVNARNMPSFKDRK
;
A
#
# COMPACT_ATOMS: atom_id res chain seq x y z
N MET A 1 10.41 -24.32 -24.15
CA MET A 1 10.78 -23.11 -24.90
C MET A 1 10.80 -21.95 -23.92
N SER A 2 11.97 -21.52 -23.42
CA SER A 2 12.10 -20.35 -22.56
C SER A 2 12.00 -19.13 -23.46
N LEU A 3 10.94 -18.32 -23.31
CA LEU A 3 10.87 -16.99 -23.91
C LEU A 3 11.99 -16.13 -23.31
N VAL A 4 13.08 -15.99 -24.02
CA VAL A 4 14.15 -15.03 -23.70
C VAL A 4 13.58 -13.66 -24.04
N TYR A 5 13.02 -12.98 -23.04
CA TYR A 5 12.70 -11.56 -23.17
C TYR A 5 14.02 -10.81 -23.35
N THR A 6 14.25 -10.27 -24.54
CA THR A 6 15.45 -9.49 -24.87
C THR A 6 15.42 -8.08 -24.24
N ARG A 7 14.32 -7.68 -23.65
CA ARG A 7 14.14 -6.40 -22.95
C ARG A 7 13.43 -6.60 -21.63
N ASP A 8 13.75 -5.78 -20.64
CA ASP A 8 12.98 -5.73 -19.39
C ASP A 8 11.57 -5.20 -19.67
N ILE A 9 10.60 -5.64 -18.84
CA ILE A 9 9.24 -5.12 -18.89
C ILE A 9 8.67 -5.00 -17.49
N HIS A 10 8.03 -3.86 -17.22
CA HIS A 10 7.34 -3.60 -15.97
C HIS A 10 5.92 -3.11 -16.30
N ILE A 11 4.92 -3.69 -15.65
CA ILE A 11 3.52 -3.31 -15.83
C ILE A 11 2.97 -2.87 -14.48
N LEU A 12 2.47 -1.64 -14.43
CA LEU A 12 1.81 -1.11 -13.25
C LEU A 12 0.43 -0.57 -13.60
N LYS A 13 -0.44 -0.51 -12.60
CA LYS A 13 -1.74 0.15 -12.70
C LYS A 13 -1.65 1.51 -12.02
N TYR A 14 -1.93 2.57 -12.76
CA TYR A 14 -1.97 3.93 -12.27
C TYR A 14 -3.31 4.57 -12.64
N PHE A 15 -4.06 5.07 -11.68
CA PHE A 15 -5.47 5.45 -11.82
C PHE A 15 -6.36 4.29 -12.27
N SER A 16 -6.49 3.78 -13.23
CA SER A 16 -7.14 2.63 -13.86
C SER A 16 -6.54 2.36 -15.24
N SER A 17 -5.42 3.05 -15.54
CA SER A 17 -4.63 2.79 -16.73
C SER A 17 -3.55 1.76 -16.41
N PHE A 18 -3.30 0.86 -17.33
CA PHE A 18 -2.08 0.08 -17.33
C PHE A 18 -0.96 0.88 -17.97
N VAL A 19 0.19 0.89 -17.33
CA VAL A 19 1.39 1.55 -17.84
C VAL A 19 2.47 0.50 -18.02
N SER A 20 2.98 0.38 -19.24
CA SER A 20 4.10 -0.50 -19.57
C SER A 20 5.39 0.31 -19.66
N ILE A 21 6.44 -0.16 -19.00
CA ILE A 21 7.75 0.49 -18.93
C ILE A 21 8.81 -0.53 -19.33
N SER A 22 9.80 -0.09 -20.11
CA SER A 22 10.98 -0.87 -20.49
C SER A 22 12.18 0.06 -20.53
N ASP A 23 13.34 -0.39 -20.02
CA ASP A 23 14.58 0.38 -19.94
C ASP A 23 14.39 1.78 -19.30
N GLY A 24 13.55 1.85 -18.27
CA GLY A 24 13.23 3.10 -17.60
C GLY A 24 12.42 4.10 -18.46
N LYS A 25 11.80 3.66 -19.55
CA LYS A 25 10.99 4.49 -20.45
C LYS A 25 9.56 3.95 -20.53
N ILE A 26 8.59 4.84 -20.54
CA ILE A 26 7.19 4.49 -20.74
C ILE A 26 7.00 4.10 -22.21
N ILE A 27 6.55 2.87 -22.47
CA ILE A 27 6.23 2.38 -23.81
C ILE A 27 4.74 2.46 -24.14
N ASN A 28 3.87 2.31 -23.14
CA ASN A 28 2.42 2.42 -23.36
C ASN A 28 1.69 2.89 -22.12
N ILE A 29 0.58 3.61 -22.32
CA ILE A 29 -0.41 3.96 -21.31
C ILE A 29 -1.79 3.71 -21.91
N THR A 30 -2.55 2.77 -21.33
CA THR A 30 -3.92 2.50 -21.78
C THR A 30 -4.86 3.66 -21.42
N GLU A 31 -6.05 3.68 -22.03
CA GLU A 31 -7.05 4.70 -21.72
C GLU A 31 -7.48 4.63 -20.23
N PRO A 32 -7.47 5.77 -19.52
CA PRO A 32 -7.96 5.82 -18.14
C PRO A 32 -9.48 5.69 -18.11
N THR A 33 -9.99 4.90 -17.17
CA THR A 33 -11.43 4.81 -16.89
C THR A 33 -11.82 5.61 -15.64
N LEU A 34 -10.84 6.01 -14.83
CA LEU A 34 -11.01 6.87 -13.66
C LEU A 34 -10.50 8.28 -13.96
N MET A 35 -11.32 9.29 -13.71
CA MET A 35 -11.03 10.69 -14.08
C MET A 35 -10.45 11.51 -12.92
N SER A 36 -10.46 11.00 -11.70
CA SER A 36 -9.80 11.65 -10.55
C SER A 36 -9.35 10.62 -9.51
N CYS A 37 -8.25 10.90 -8.80
CA CYS A 37 -7.74 10.08 -7.73
C CYS A 37 -7.30 10.96 -6.56
N PRO A 38 -7.86 10.77 -5.35
CA PRO A 38 -7.50 11.59 -4.18
C PRO A 38 -6.01 11.53 -3.86
N LEU A 39 -5.41 10.36 -3.97
CA LEU A 39 -3.98 10.14 -3.70
C LEU A 39 -3.10 10.90 -4.69
N ALA A 40 -3.42 10.86 -5.98
CA ALA A 40 -2.64 11.56 -6.98
C ALA A 40 -2.71 13.07 -6.81
N ASN A 41 -3.87 13.61 -6.47
CA ASN A 41 -4.04 15.04 -6.19
C ASN A 41 -3.21 15.50 -4.98
N HIS A 42 -2.98 14.60 -4.01
CA HIS A 42 -2.16 14.88 -2.84
C HIS A 42 -0.66 14.76 -3.12
N LEU A 43 -0.24 13.71 -3.85
CA LEU A 43 1.18 13.44 -4.13
C LEU A 43 1.81 14.37 -5.17
N TYR A 44 1.03 14.87 -6.11
CA TYR A 44 1.55 15.61 -7.26
C TYR A 44 0.99 17.02 -7.27
N LYS A 45 1.79 18.01 -6.83
CA LYS A 45 1.39 19.43 -6.75
C LYS A 45 0.82 19.98 -8.07
N ASN A 46 1.27 19.45 -9.21
CA ASN A 46 0.83 19.84 -10.55
C ASN A 46 -0.30 18.97 -11.11
N PHE A 47 -0.75 17.97 -10.35
CA PHE A 47 -1.75 17.01 -10.78
C PHE A 47 -3.10 17.36 -10.17
N LYS A 48 -3.72 18.44 -10.63
CA LYS A 48 -5.08 18.80 -10.22
C LYS A 48 -6.06 18.13 -11.18
N THR A 49 -6.44 16.88 -10.91
CA THR A 49 -7.54 16.25 -11.65
C THR A 49 -8.86 16.93 -11.24
N LYS A 50 -9.42 17.69 -12.17
CA LYS A 50 -10.79 18.19 -12.07
C LYS A 50 -11.75 17.11 -12.55
N ARG A 51 -13.00 17.09 -12.07
CA ARG A 51 -14.05 16.16 -12.53
C ARG A 51 -14.25 16.17 -14.06
N ASN A 52 -13.89 17.25 -14.73
CA ASN A 52 -14.08 17.49 -16.14
C ASN A 52 -12.80 17.33 -16.99
N ASN A 53 -11.75 16.68 -16.48
CA ASN A 53 -10.57 16.40 -17.27
C ASN A 53 -10.91 15.36 -18.34
N ASP A 54 -10.42 15.57 -19.58
CA ASP A 54 -10.50 14.58 -20.63
C ASP A 54 -9.45 13.45 -20.40
N LYS A 55 -9.65 12.33 -21.08
CA LYS A 55 -8.76 11.17 -20.98
C LYS A 55 -7.33 11.49 -21.43
N LYS A 56 -7.16 12.37 -22.42
CA LYS A 56 -5.84 12.78 -22.94
C LYS A 56 -5.06 13.55 -21.88
N THR A 57 -5.70 14.49 -21.19
CA THR A 57 -5.13 15.24 -20.05
C THR A 57 -4.70 14.30 -18.93
N ILE A 58 -5.53 13.29 -18.59
CA ILE A 58 -5.19 12.28 -17.58
C ILE A 58 -3.98 11.45 -18.01
N LYS A 59 -3.91 10.99 -19.26
CA LYS A 59 -2.75 10.24 -19.78
C LYS A 59 -1.46 11.04 -19.69
N ILE A 60 -1.49 12.32 -20.05
CA ILE A 60 -0.34 13.23 -19.93
C ILE A 60 0.08 13.35 -18.46
N ALA A 61 -0.87 13.50 -17.56
CA ALA A 61 -0.58 13.61 -16.14
C ALA A 61 0.02 12.31 -15.55
N ILE A 62 -0.48 11.14 -15.98
CA ILE A 62 0.09 9.83 -15.63
C ILE A 62 1.54 9.74 -16.12
N LYS A 63 1.77 10.09 -17.39
CA LYS A 63 3.10 10.11 -18.00
C LYS A 63 4.06 10.95 -17.19
N ASN A 64 3.73 12.22 -16.96
CA ASN A 64 4.58 13.16 -16.22
C ASN A 64 4.87 12.67 -14.78
N ALA A 65 3.87 12.10 -14.11
CA ALA A 65 4.04 11.57 -12.76
C ALA A 65 5.02 10.39 -12.71
N ILE A 66 4.97 9.49 -13.68
CA ILE A 66 5.87 8.33 -13.75
C ILE A 66 7.28 8.77 -14.20
N GLU A 67 7.39 9.66 -15.18
CA GLU A 67 8.68 10.21 -15.61
C GLU A 67 9.40 10.94 -14.48
N SER A 68 8.67 11.70 -13.65
CA SER A 68 9.22 12.31 -12.43
C SER A 68 9.77 11.25 -11.46
N LYS A 69 9.04 10.16 -11.22
CA LYS A 69 9.53 9.07 -10.37
C LYS A 69 10.79 8.42 -10.92
N ILE A 70 10.83 8.17 -12.23
CA ILE A 70 12.03 7.62 -12.88
C ILE A 70 13.21 8.58 -12.71
N LYS A 71 13.00 9.86 -12.98
CA LYS A 71 14.03 10.90 -12.88
C LYS A 71 14.54 11.09 -11.44
N ASP A 72 13.62 11.27 -10.50
CA ASP A 72 13.96 11.75 -9.14
C ASP A 72 14.38 10.60 -8.21
N TYR A 73 13.82 9.41 -8.41
CA TYR A 73 14.03 8.24 -7.54
C TYR A 73 14.59 7.02 -8.25
N GLY A 74 14.79 7.09 -9.57
CA GLY A 74 15.36 6.02 -10.38
C GLY A 74 14.45 4.80 -10.54
N PHE A 75 13.11 4.93 -10.35
CA PHE A 75 12.18 3.82 -10.54
C PHE A 75 12.39 3.11 -11.89
N PHE A 76 12.29 1.78 -11.89
CA PHE A 76 12.47 0.93 -13.08
C PHE A 76 13.85 1.06 -13.74
N THR A 77 14.87 1.48 -12.99
CA THR A 77 16.25 1.60 -13.50
C THR A 77 17.27 1.12 -12.46
N LYS A 78 18.50 0.84 -12.93
CA LYS A 78 19.65 0.52 -12.06
C LYS A 78 20.02 1.62 -11.06
N LYS A 79 19.53 2.86 -11.26
CA LYS A 79 19.77 4.02 -10.39
C LYS A 79 18.76 4.11 -9.23
N ARG A 80 17.90 3.10 -9.02
CA ARG A 80 16.87 3.09 -7.98
C ARG A 80 17.42 3.42 -6.60
N LYS A 81 16.81 4.41 -5.95
CA LYS A 81 17.07 4.78 -4.55
C LYS A 81 16.22 3.90 -3.65
N LEU A 82 16.81 2.92 -2.98
CA LEU A 82 16.13 1.89 -2.20
C LEU A 82 15.97 2.22 -0.72
N SER A 83 16.70 3.19 -0.21
CA SER A 83 16.64 3.64 1.18
C SER A 83 16.13 5.08 1.25
N TYR A 84 15.15 5.32 2.12
CA TYR A 84 14.49 6.61 2.28
C TYR A 84 13.78 6.65 3.64
N ASP A 85 13.85 7.75 4.38
CA ASP A 85 13.28 7.89 5.72
C ASP A 85 12.22 8.99 5.84
N ALA A 86 12.14 9.88 4.84
CA ALA A 86 11.17 10.96 4.88
C ALA A 86 9.75 10.46 4.56
N ILE A 87 8.77 10.99 5.30
CA ILE A 87 7.36 10.70 5.09
C ILE A 87 6.89 11.36 3.79
N SER A 88 6.28 10.55 2.92
CA SER A 88 5.79 11.00 1.63
C SER A 88 4.32 11.41 1.67
N ILE A 89 3.52 10.68 2.42
CA ILE A 89 2.08 10.93 2.59
C ILE A 89 1.63 10.57 4.01
N PRO A 90 0.58 11.25 4.54
CA PRO A 90 -0.07 10.82 5.76
C PRO A 90 -0.70 9.43 5.58
N TYR A 91 -0.53 8.55 6.57
CA TYR A 91 -1.15 7.22 6.62
C TYR A 91 -0.81 6.30 5.44
N GLY A 92 0.34 6.47 4.80
CA GLY A 92 0.82 5.54 3.78
C GLY A 92 1.20 4.20 4.39
N ALA A 93 1.01 3.11 3.63
CA ALA A 93 1.36 1.78 4.12
C ALA A 93 2.86 1.65 4.43
N SER A 94 3.72 2.21 3.58
CA SER A 94 5.17 2.20 3.80
C SER A 94 5.61 3.03 5.00
N GLU A 95 4.96 4.18 5.24
CA GLU A 95 5.20 5.01 6.42
C GLU A 95 4.84 4.26 7.70
N MET A 96 3.67 3.62 7.72
CA MET A 96 3.22 2.84 8.89
C MET A 96 4.13 1.64 9.14
N LEU A 97 4.54 0.92 8.09
CA LEU A 97 5.51 -0.19 8.19
C LEU A 97 6.88 0.30 8.71
N MET A 98 7.38 1.44 8.20
CA MET A 98 8.62 2.04 8.67
C MET A 98 8.56 2.33 10.18
N PHE A 99 7.48 2.93 10.69
CA PHE A 99 7.33 3.20 12.10
C PHE A 99 7.17 1.94 12.94
N ALA A 100 6.44 0.94 12.44
CA ALA A 100 6.27 -0.34 13.12
C ALA A 100 7.61 -1.09 13.28
N LEU A 101 8.48 -1.06 12.26
CA LEU A 101 9.84 -1.60 12.36
C LEU A 101 10.70 -0.79 13.32
N LYS A 102 10.69 0.55 13.24
CA LYS A 102 11.45 1.43 14.17
C LYS A 102 11.09 1.21 15.64
N LYS A 103 9.85 0.83 15.92
CA LYS A 103 9.35 0.55 17.28
C LYS A 103 9.36 -0.94 17.66
N ASN A 104 9.93 -1.81 16.83
CA ASN A 104 9.95 -3.26 17.01
C ASN A 104 8.53 -3.86 17.24
N ALA A 105 7.50 -3.24 16.65
CA ALA A 105 6.13 -3.76 16.69
C ALA A 105 5.92 -4.88 15.66
N ILE A 106 6.82 -4.98 14.68
CA ILE A 106 6.93 -6.09 13.73
C ILE A 106 8.40 -6.47 13.56
N ASP A 107 8.67 -7.75 13.27
CA ASP A 107 10.02 -8.27 13.07
C ASP A 107 10.49 -8.02 11.64
N ALA A 108 9.58 -8.12 10.67
CA ALA A 108 9.87 -7.94 9.26
C ALA A 108 8.63 -7.50 8.46
N ALA A 109 8.90 -6.91 7.30
CA ALA A 109 7.90 -6.57 6.29
C ALA A 109 8.13 -7.36 5.01
N VAL A 110 7.05 -7.92 4.45
CA VAL A 110 7.00 -8.53 3.11
C VAL A 110 6.37 -7.52 2.16
N VAL A 111 7.15 -7.02 1.23
CA VAL A 111 6.74 -5.95 0.31
C VAL A 111 7.19 -6.26 -1.12
N VAL A 112 6.69 -5.49 -2.08
CA VAL A 112 7.02 -5.65 -3.50
C VAL A 112 7.90 -4.50 -3.96
N CYS A 113 9.01 -4.84 -4.64
CA CYS A 113 9.94 -3.89 -5.23
C CYS A 113 9.99 -4.10 -6.75
N GLU A 114 9.86 -3.01 -7.50
CA GLU A 114 10.12 -3.09 -8.94
C GLU A 114 11.57 -3.52 -9.22
N GLY A 115 11.74 -4.38 -10.20
CA GLY A 115 13.05 -4.95 -10.53
C GLY A 115 13.53 -6.07 -9.61
N ALA A 116 12.78 -6.39 -8.54
CA ALA A 116 13.14 -7.47 -7.60
C ALA A 116 11.94 -8.37 -7.20
N GLY A 117 10.68 -7.96 -7.47
CA GLY A 117 9.50 -8.70 -7.06
C GLY A 117 9.30 -8.67 -5.55
N THR A 118 8.92 -9.81 -4.97
CA THR A 118 8.69 -9.93 -3.52
C THR A 118 10.01 -9.96 -2.75
N ILE A 119 10.09 -9.11 -1.73
CA ILE A 119 11.25 -9.02 -0.82
C ILE A 119 10.81 -9.06 0.64
N ILE A 120 11.72 -9.51 1.51
CA ILE A 120 11.59 -9.42 2.97
C ILE A 120 12.66 -8.45 3.47
N THR A 121 12.27 -7.53 4.35
CA THR A 121 13.19 -6.61 4.99
C THR A 121 12.75 -6.26 6.40
N ASN A 122 13.70 -6.07 7.29
CA ASN A 122 13.50 -5.52 8.64
C ASN A 122 14.08 -4.10 8.76
N LEU A 123 14.47 -3.49 7.65
CA LEU A 123 15.05 -2.15 7.60
C LEU A 123 13.98 -1.10 7.32
N PRO A 124 13.69 -0.20 8.28
CA PRO A 124 12.63 0.81 8.15
C PRO A 124 12.78 1.70 6.92
N GLU A 125 13.99 2.18 6.64
CA GLU A 125 14.30 3.05 5.51
C GLU A 125 14.19 2.34 4.16
N VAL A 126 14.40 1.02 4.12
CA VAL A 126 14.23 0.23 2.89
C VAL A 126 12.75 0.03 2.60
N VAL A 127 11.94 -0.30 3.60
CA VAL A 127 10.49 -0.39 3.43
C VAL A 127 9.92 0.92 2.87
N GLN A 128 10.36 2.06 3.42
CA GLN A 128 9.94 3.37 2.94
C GLN A 128 10.49 3.66 1.54
N GLY A 129 11.75 3.35 1.27
CA GLY A 129 12.38 3.55 -0.03
C GLY A 129 11.70 2.75 -1.14
N VAL A 130 11.35 1.51 -0.86
CA VAL A 130 10.67 0.60 -1.81
C VAL A 130 9.20 0.95 -1.97
N GLY A 131 8.47 1.15 -0.86
CA GLY A 131 7.01 1.30 -0.85
C GLY A 131 6.52 2.71 -1.15
N ALA A 132 7.26 3.74 -0.73
CA ALA A 132 6.84 5.12 -0.95
C ALA A 132 6.73 5.44 -2.44
N ARG A 133 5.61 6.06 -2.82
CA ARG A 133 5.29 6.42 -4.21
C ARG A 133 5.10 5.24 -5.17
N MET A 134 5.17 3.98 -4.68
CA MET A 134 4.84 2.81 -5.49
C MET A 134 3.36 2.82 -5.86
N ASN A 135 3.05 2.41 -7.09
CA ASN A 135 1.70 2.11 -7.54
C ASN A 135 1.50 0.59 -7.57
N THR A 136 0.30 0.14 -7.90
CA THR A 136 0.03 -1.28 -8.09
C THR A 136 0.97 -1.86 -9.15
N LEU A 137 1.97 -2.59 -8.74
CA LEU A 137 2.88 -3.31 -9.63
C LEU A 137 2.27 -4.69 -9.92
N LEU A 138 2.06 -4.99 -11.20
CA LEU A 138 1.44 -6.23 -11.66
C LEU A 138 2.47 -7.23 -12.18
N LEU A 139 3.51 -6.70 -12.84
CA LEU A 139 4.60 -7.50 -13.37
C LEU A 139 5.88 -6.66 -13.34
N THR A 140 6.99 -7.32 -13.06
CA THR A 140 8.30 -6.68 -13.13
C THR A 140 9.37 -7.67 -13.56
N SER A 141 10.19 -7.27 -14.52
CA SER A 141 11.40 -8.00 -14.89
C SER A 141 12.52 -7.74 -13.87
N PRO A 142 13.45 -8.67 -13.66
CA PRO A 142 14.57 -8.49 -12.76
C PRO A 142 15.51 -7.40 -13.25
N ILE A 143 15.90 -6.49 -12.35
CA ILE A 143 16.97 -5.53 -12.55
C ILE A 143 18.11 -5.96 -11.62
N LYS A 144 19.16 -6.56 -12.19
CA LYS A 144 20.26 -7.19 -11.43
C LYS A 144 20.90 -6.26 -10.39
N GLU A 145 21.04 -4.99 -10.74
CA GLU A 145 21.62 -3.98 -9.84
C GLU A 145 20.72 -3.68 -8.65
N ILE A 146 19.37 -3.69 -8.82
CA ILE A 146 18.42 -3.53 -7.72
C ILE A 146 18.50 -4.75 -6.80
N ILE A 147 18.46 -5.96 -7.36
CA ILE A 147 18.57 -7.20 -6.59
C ILE A 147 19.89 -7.22 -5.80
N LYS A 148 21.00 -6.90 -6.43
CA LYS A 148 22.31 -6.81 -5.76
C LYS A 148 22.32 -5.81 -4.61
N LYS A 149 21.81 -4.60 -4.83
CA LYS A 149 21.72 -3.55 -3.79
C LYS A 149 20.86 -4.01 -2.60
N LEU A 150 19.69 -4.63 -2.86
CA LEU A 150 18.81 -5.16 -1.79
C LEU A 150 19.53 -6.23 -0.96
N LYS A 151 20.22 -7.17 -1.61
CA LYS A 151 21.00 -8.20 -0.92
C LYS A 151 22.15 -7.61 -0.10
N THR A 152 22.85 -6.61 -0.63
CA THR A 152 23.93 -5.88 0.11
C THR A 152 23.39 -5.13 1.33
N LEU A 153 22.15 -4.63 1.28
CA LEU A 153 21.46 -4.02 2.43
C LEU A 153 20.97 -5.05 3.46
N GLY A 154 21.08 -6.36 3.19
CA GLY A 154 20.58 -7.42 4.07
C GLY A 154 19.14 -7.82 3.82
N CYS A 155 18.51 -7.33 2.75
CA CYS A 155 17.17 -7.76 2.37
C CYS A 155 17.19 -9.14 1.72
N ARG A 156 16.15 -9.94 1.95
CA ARG A 156 15.97 -11.20 1.26
C ARG A 156 15.11 -10.98 0.01
N VAL A 157 15.70 -11.18 -1.17
CA VAL A 157 14.98 -11.23 -2.44
C VAL A 157 14.51 -12.66 -2.67
N ILE A 158 13.21 -12.90 -2.83
CA ILE A 158 12.63 -14.23 -2.85
C ILE A 158 12.86 -14.94 -4.19
N PHE A 159 12.76 -14.19 -5.28
CA PHE A 159 12.83 -14.74 -6.62
C PHE A 159 13.83 -13.98 -7.50
N GLU A 160 14.79 -14.67 -8.08
CA GLU A 160 15.76 -14.06 -9.00
C GLU A 160 15.11 -13.54 -10.30
N ASN A 161 13.95 -14.09 -10.68
CA ASN A 161 13.15 -13.63 -11.82
C ASN A 161 12.18 -12.50 -11.48
N ALA A 162 12.29 -11.92 -10.26
CA ALA A 162 11.45 -10.83 -9.76
C ALA A 162 9.94 -11.15 -9.70
N LEU A 163 9.56 -12.41 -9.47
CA LEU A 163 8.16 -12.80 -9.31
C LEU A 163 7.53 -12.08 -8.10
N ILE A 164 6.26 -11.72 -8.26
CA ILE A 164 5.44 -11.12 -7.20
C ILE A 164 4.56 -12.22 -6.60
N ASP A 165 4.94 -12.71 -5.41
CA ASP A 165 4.20 -13.71 -4.63
C ASP A 165 4.37 -13.43 -3.13
N GLN A 166 3.44 -12.70 -2.55
CA GLN A 166 3.50 -12.35 -1.12
C GLN A 166 3.23 -13.56 -0.21
N ALA A 167 2.47 -14.55 -0.67
CA ALA A 167 2.23 -15.75 0.12
C ALA A 167 3.51 -16.57 0.29
N ARG A 168 4.31 -16.70 -0.76
CA ARG A 168 5.64 -17.29 -0.67
C ARG A 168 6.58 -16.45 0.18
N GLY A 169 6.54 -15.10 0.01
CA GLY A 169 7.34 -14.19 0.82
C GLY A 169 7.06 -14.34 2.32
N VAL A 170 5.81 -14.49 2.73
CA VAL A 170 5.44 -14.72 4.14
C VAL A 170 5.97 -16.07 4.63
N LYS A 171 5.86 -17.14 3.84
CA LYS A 171 6.43 -18.46 4.21
C LYS A 171 7.94 -18.38 4.42
N GLU A 172 8.67 -17.75 3.50
CA GLU A 172 10.11 -17.53 3.62
C GLU A 172 10.49 -16.69 4.85
N ALA A 173 9.64 -15.70 5.21
CA ALA A 173 9.85 -14.91 6.43
C ALA A 173 9.67 -15.76 7.70
N ILE A 174 8.68 -16.66 7.73
CA ILE A 174 8.47 -17.63 8.83
C ILE A 174 9.68 -18.58 8.95
N GLU A 175 10.14 -19.14 7.85
CA GLU A 175 11.32 -20.00 7.78
C GLU A 175 12.60 -19.29 8.22
N ALA A 176 12.69 -17.97 7.99
CA ALA A 176 13.77 -17.11 8.50
C ALA A 176 13.69 -16.81 9.99
N GLY A 177 12.65 -17.30 10.69
CA GLY A 177 12.49 -17.13 12.14
C GLY A 177 11.68 -15.92 12.57
N TYR A 178 11.15 -15.10 11.66
CA TYR A 178 10.27 -13.97 12.03
C TYR A 178 8.93 -14.45 12.56
N ARG A 179 8.41 -13.80 13.61
CA ARG A 179 7.17 -14.18 14.30
C ARG A 179 6.06 -13.15 14.21
N THR A 180 6.41 -11.89 14.01
CA THR A 180 5.45 -10.80 13.77
C THR A 180 5.76 -10.17 12.42
N ILE A 181 5.02 -10.57 11.39
CA ILE A 181 5.29 -10.22 9.99
C ILE A 181 4.19 -9.29 9.49
N ALA A 182 4.55 -8.15 8.92
CA ALA A 182 3.58 -7.34 8.18
C ALA A 182 3.75 -7.53 6.67
N VAL A 183 2.63 -7.59 5.95
CA VAL A 183 2.65 -7.83 4.49
C VAL A 183 1.72 -6.89 3.76
N THR A 184 2.21 -6.27 2.67
CA THR A 184 1.35 -5.51 1.76
C THR A 184 0.79 -6.41 0.68
N VAL A 185 -0.52 -6.35 0.45
CA VAL A 185 -1.22 -7.13 -0.58
C VAL A 185 -2.00 -6.18 -1.48
N SER A 186 -1.87 -6.36 -2.78
CA SER A 186 -2.77 -5.68 -3.72
C SER A 186 -4.20 -6.17 -3.52
N GLY A 187 -5.18 -5.26 -3.54
CA GLY A 187 -6.58 -5.66 -3.51
C GLY A 187 -6.97 -6.58 -4.66
N HIS A 188 -6.19 -6.61 -5.75
CA HIS A 188 -6.39 -7.54 -6.87
C HIS A 188 -5.89 -8.97 -6.61
N SER A 189 -5.16 -9.19 -5.50
CA SER A 189 -4.64 -10.50 -5.06
C SER A 189 -5.09 -10.81 -3.63
N ALA A 190 -6.36 -10.48 -3.31
CA ALA A 190 -6.91 -10.60 -1.96
C ALA A 190 -7.07 -12.06 -1.50
N ASP A 191 -7.01 -13.03 -2.39
CA ASP A 191 -6.99 -14.47 -2.11
C ASP A 191 -5.83 -14.87 -1.19
N HIS A 192 -4.68 -14.22 -1.27
CA HIS A 192 -3.54 -14.41 -0.35
C HIS A 192 -3.91 -14.17 1.13
N LEU A 193 -4.87 -13.28 1.41
CA LEU A 193 -5.27 -12.94 2.79
C LEU A 193 -5.79 -14.15 3.56
N LYS A 194 -6.56 -15.03 2.91
CA LYS A 194 -7.03 -16.29 3.50
C LYS A 194 -5.86 -17.21 3.85
N THR A 195 -4.86 -17.29 2.98
CA THR A 195 -3.62 -18.07 3.22
C THR A 195 -2.88 -17.56 4.45
N PHE A 196 -2.81 -16.24 4.67
CA PHE A 196 -2.15 -15.67 5.84
C PHE A 196 -2.84 -16.10 7.15
N ARG A 197 -4.17 -16.11 7.20
CA ARG A 197 -4.91 -16.57 8.39
C ARG A 197 -4.69 -18.06 8.67
N LEU A 198 -4.52 -18.87 7.62
CA LEU A 198 -4.17 -20.29 7.76
C LEU A 198 -2.74 -20.45 8.32
N LEU A 199 -1.77 -19.68 7.82
CA LEU A 199 -0.39 -19.70 8.29
C LEU A 199 -0.29 -19.22 9.75
N GLU A 200 -0.98 -18.15 10.14
CA GLU A 200 -1.00 -17.69 11.55
C GLU A 200 -1.41 -18.80 12.51
N ARG A 201 -2.52 -19.49 12.18
CA ARG A 201 -3.03 -20.59 13.03
C ARG A 201 -2.09 -21.79 13.08
N LYS A 202 -1.52 -22.13 11.91
CA LYS A 202 -0.63 -23.29 11.81
C LYS A 202 0.70 -23.08 12.52
N GLU A 203 1.30 -21.92 12.36
CA GLU A 203 2.66 -21.63 12.81
C GLU A 203 2.71 -20.88 14.16
N GLY A 204 1.55 -20.49 14.73
CA GLY A 204 1.46 -19.77 16.01
C GLY A 204 2.14 -18.40 15.98
N ILE A 205 2.04 -17.70 14.84
CA ILE A 205 2.68 -16.39 14.58
C ILE A 205 1.64 -15.30 14.38
N LYS A 206 2.09 -14.05 14.25
CA LYS A 206 1.24 -12.90 13.92
C LYS A 206 1.55 -12.38 12.51
N ILE A 207 0.53 -12.30 11.66
CA ILE A 207 0.64 -11.71 10.32
C ILE A 207 -0.29 -10.52 10.22
N ILE A 208 0.27 -9.32 10.02
CA ILE A 208 -0.49 -8.08 9.85
C ILE A 208 -0.60 -7.79 8.35
N SER A 209 -1.80 -7.88 7.81
CA SER A 209 -2.06 -7.73 6.39
C SER A 209 -2.59 -6.34 6.05
N LEU A 210 -1.94 -5.68 5.09
CA LEU A 210 -2.24 -4.35 4.61
C LEU A 210 -2.74 -4.44 3.17
N ALA A 211 -4.06 -4.39 2.96
CA ALA A 211 -4.67 -4.41 1.63
C ALA A 211 -4.60 -3.02 0.99
N VAL A 212 -3.81 -2.89 -0.07
CA VAL A 212 -3.55 -1.64 -0.79
C VAL A 212 -4.05 -1.72 -2.24
N CYS A 213 -4.11 -0.59 -2.95
CA CYS A 213 -4.43 -0.57 -4.38
C CYS A 213 -5.81 -1.18 -4.72
N THR A 214 -6.84 -0.75 -4.01
CA THR A 214 -8.20 -1.32 -4.09
C THR A 214 -9.09 -0.69 -5.17
N THR A 215 -8.61 0.26 -5.96
CA THR A 215 -9.42 0.87 -7.03
C THR A 215 -9.73 -0.14 -8.13
N GLY A 216 -11.02 -0.39 -8.39
CA GLY A 216 -11.51 -1.28 -9.45
C GLY A 216 -11.27 -2.77 -9.18
N ILE A 217 -11.29 -3.18 -7.91
CA ILE A 217 -11.37 -4.59 -7.51
C ILE A 217 -12.82 -5.07 -7.59
N ASP A 218 -13.01 -6.35 -7.79
CA ASP A 218 -14.34 -6.97 -7.82
C ASP A 218 -14.90 -7.21 -6.40
N LYS A 219 -16.19 -7.58 -6.34
CA LYS A 219 -16.90 -7.82 -5.07
C LYS A 219 -16.34 -9.00 -4.28
N ASN A 220 -15.78 -10.02 -4.94
CA ASN A 220 -15.17 -11.17 -4.26
C ASN A 220 -13.92 -10.72 -3.53
N ASN A 221 -13.07 -9.93 -4.17
CA ASN A 221 -11.90 -9.34 -3.52
C ASN A 221 -12.28 -8.40 -2.37
N VAL A 222 -13.36 -7.61 -2.50
CA VAL A 222 -13.87 -6.79 -1.38
C VAL A 222 -14.30 -7.66 -0.20
N ALA A 223 -14.99 -8.78 -0.44
CA ALA A 223 -15.41 -9.71 0.61
C ALA A 223 -14.18 -10.35 1.30
N LEU A 224 -13.19 -10.82 0.53
CA LEU A 224 -11.95 -11.38 1.08
C LEU A 224 -11.20 -10.36 1.95
N ILE A 225 -11.12 -9.10 1.51
CA ILE A 225 -10.48 -8.03 2.29
C ILE A 225 -11.27 -7.78 3.58
N ARG A 226 -12.61 -7.68 3.52
CA ARG A 226 -13.45 -7.49 4.71
C ARG A 226 -13.22 -8.58 5.75
N ASP A 227 -13.13 -9.83 5.31
CA ASP A 227 -13.13 -11.00 6.19
C ASP A 227 -11.72 -11.36 6.70
N TYR A 228 -10.67 -10.98 5.97
CA TYR A 228 -9.31 -11.47 6.25
C TYR A 228 -8.22 -10.39 6.37
N ALA A 229 -8.45 -9.13 5.98
CA ALA A 229 -7.43 -8.09 6.13
C ALA A 229 -7.44 -7.46 7.53
N ASP A 230 -6.28 -6.92 7.97
CA ASP A 230 -6.20 -6.11 9.18
C ASP A 230 -6.43 -4.63 8.87
N LEU A 231 -5.85 -4.14 7.78
CA LEU A 231 -6.03 -2.78 7.30
C LEU A 231 -6.33 -2.77 5.79
N VAL A 232 -7.11 -1.78 5.35
CA VAL A 232 -7.38 -1.55 3.93
C VAL A 232 -7.40 -0.07 3.57
N TRP A 233 -6.67 0.28 2.53
CA TRP A 233 -6.73 1.60 1.90
C TRP A 233 -7.84 1.61 0.87
N SER A 234 -8.88 2.43 1.11
CA SER A 234 -10.07 2.44 0.24
C SER A 234 -9.79 3.00 -1.16
N CYS A 235 -8.71 3.78 -1.33
CA CYS A 235 -8.39 4.44 -2.60
C CYS A 235 -9.62 5.13 -3.20
N ALA A 236 -9.96 4.88 -4.46
CA ALA A 236 -11.17 5.38 -5.10
C ALA A 236 -12.32 4.34 -5.12
N SER A 237 -12.15 3.18 -4.48
CA SER A 237 -13.17 2.12 -4.46
C SER A 237 -14.40 2.54 -3.67
N PHE A 238 -15.55 2.55 -4.33
CA PHE A 238 -16.84 2.78 -3.71
C PHE A 238 -17.23 1.61 -2.80
N ASP A 239 -17.03 0.36 -3.27
CA ASP A 239 -17.43 -0.84 -2.55
C ASP A 239 -16.61 -1.04 -1.28
N VAL A 240 -15.30 -0.77 -1.29
CA VAL A 240 -14.50 -0.79 -0.06
C VAL A 240 -15.05 0.18 0.98
N ARG A 241 -15.43 1.40 0.59
CA ARG A 241 -15.98 2.37 1.53
C ARG A 241 -17.35 1.96 2.09
N ASN A 242 -18.24 1.43 1.24
CA ASN A 242 -19.62 1.16 1.63
C ASN A 242 -19.83 -0.23 2.22
N ILE A 243 -19.00 -1.22 1.88
CA ILE A 243 -19.11 -2.59 2.39
C ILE A 243 -18.18 -2.80 3.59
N ILE A 244 -16.95 -2.28 3.52
CA ILE A 244 -15.95 -2.48 4.57
C ILE A 244 -16.01 -1.36 5.62
N GLY A 245 -16.20 -0.10 5.21
CA GLY A 245 -16.26 1.03 6.14
C GLY A 245 -17.20 0.82 7.32
N PRO A 246 -18.47 0.35 7.13
CA PRO A 246 -19.41 0.13 8.22
C PRO A 246 -18.98 -0.90 9.28
N VAL A 247 -18.10 -1.83 8.94
CA VAL A 247 -17.61 -2.88 9.87
C VAL A 247 -16.22 -2.59 10.46
N ALA A 248 -15.59 -1.49 10.02
CA ALA A 248 -14.28 -1.10 10.52
C ALA A 248 -14.33 -0.65 11.98
N LYS A 249 -13.23 -0.90 12.71
CA LYS A 249 -13.02 -0.43 14.09
C LYS A 249 -12.59 1.03 14.12
N CYS A 250 -11.67 1.38 13.21
CA CYS A 250 -11.16 2.72 13.06
C CYS A 250 -11.09 3.11 11.58
N GLN A 251 -11.20 4.39 11.33
CA GLN A 251 -10.92 5.01 10.03
C GLN A 251 -9.87 6.11 10.22
N LEU A 252 -8.77 6.01 9.50
CA LEU A 252 -7.77 7.04 9.40
C LEU A 252 -8.04 7.87 8.15
N SER A 253 -8.12 9.19 8.30
CA SER A 253 -8.41 10.14 7.22
C SER A 253 -9.83 10.04 6.63
N THR A 254 -10.32 11.19 6.16
CA THR A 254 -11.58 11.30 5.39
C THR A 254 -11.34 11.45 3.89
N GLN A 255 -10.11 11.83 3.49
CA GLN A 255 -9.77 12.05 2.08
C GLN A 255 -9.43 10.74 1.36
N ILE A 256 -8.62 9.91 1.99
CA ILE A 256 -8.27 8.56 1.52
C ILE A 256 -8.46 7.65 2.73
N PRO A 257 -9.70 7.21 3.00
CA PRO A 257 -9.97 6.37 4.15
C PRO A 257 -9.10 5.13 4.21
N VAL A 258 -8.44 4.93 5.34
CA VAL A 258 -7.78 3.69 5.70
C VAL A 258 -8.63 3.07 6.80
N PHE A 259 -9.22 1.92 6.53
CA PHE A 259 -10.05 1.20 7.49
C PHE A 259 -9.22 0.17 8.23
N VAL A 260 -9.34 0.16 9.56
CA VAL A 260 -8.71 -0.80 10.46
C VAL A 260 -9.78 -1.77 10.90
N LEU A 261 -9.58 -3.07 10.65
CA LEU A 261 -10.65 -4.07 10.75
C LEU A 261 -10.52 -4.96 11.98
N THR A 262 -9.28 -5.21 12.43
CA THR A 262 -8.99 -6.16 13.52
C THR A 262 -8.28 -5.48 14.69
N LYS A 263 -8.22 -6.20 15.84
CA LYS A 263 -7.41 -5.78 16.98
C LYS A 263 -5.92 -5.67 16.60
N SER A 264 -5.41 -6.64 15.82
CA SER A 264 -4.03 -6.60 15.31
C SER A 264 -3.76 -5.36 14.47
N GLY A 265 -4.74 -4.92 13.65
CA GLY A 265 -4.67 -3.67 12.91
C GLY A 265 -4.63 -2.44 13.82
N VAL A 266 -5.40 -2.42 14.91
CA VAL A 266 -5.36 -1.32 15.91
C VAL A 266 -4.00 -1.27 16.60
N ASP A 267 -3.45 -2.41 16.98
CA ASP A 267 -2.12 -2.50 17.61
C ASP A 267 -1.03 -2.00 16.64
N PHE A 268 -1.17 -2.31 15.34
CA PHE A 268 -0.26 -1.81 14.32
C PHE A 268 -0.36 -0.29 14.13
N VAL A 269 -1.57 0.29 14.19
CA VAL A 269 -1.76 1.75 14.18
C VAL A 269 -1.17 2.39 15.42
N SER A 270 -1.25 1.73 16.59
CA SER A 270 -0.65 2.27 17.81
C SER A 270 0.87 2.36 17.73
N ALA A 271 1.54 1.49 16.98
CA ALA A 271 2.98 1.63 16.69
C ALA A 271 3.30 2.90 15.88
N TYR A 272 2.37 3.37 15.06
CA TYR A 272 2.50 4.63 14.31
C TYR A 272 2.19 5.87 15.17
N ALA A 273 1.46 5.71 16.28
CA ALA A 273 1.10 6.78 17.20
C ALA A 273 2.20 7.07 18.22
N ALA A 274 2.44 8.35 18.53
CA ALA A 274 3.30 8.74 19.65
C ALA A 274 2.65 8.35 20.98
N GLU A 275 1.35 8.56 21.11
CA GLU A 275 0.50 8.22 22.25
C GLU A 275 -0.11 6.80 22.08
N SER A 276 0.74 5.77 21.95
CA SER A 276 0.32 4.40 21.64
C SER A 276 -0.70 3.83 22.62
N LYS A 277 -0.52 4.07 23.93
CA LYS A 277 -1.42 3.58 24.97
C LYS A 277 -2.87 4.04 24.78
N LEU A 278 -3.07 5.26 24.26
CA LEU A 278 -4.41 5.78 23.99
C LEU A 278 -5.10 4.99 22.89
N VAL A 279 -4.39 4.70 21.77
CA VAL A 279 -4.93 3.90 20.67
C VAL A 279 -5.21 2.47 21.11
N GLU A 280 -4.33 1.88 21.92
CA GLU A 280 -4.50 0.54 22.47
C GLU A 280 -5.71 0.41 23.42
N SER A 281 -6.06 1.50 24.12
CA SER A 281 -7.17 1.55 25.08
C SER A 281 -8.54 1.74 24.45
N LEU A 282 -8.65 1.92 23.13
CA LEU A 282 -9.92 2.12 22.46
C LEU A 282 -10.90 0.95 22.67
N ASN A 283 -12.14 1.27 22.97
CA ASN A 283 -13.21 0.27 23.06
C ASN A 283 -13.63 -0.21 21.67
N LEU A 284 -13.14 -1.36 21.22
CA LEU A 284 -13.39 -1.91 19.89
C LEU A 284 -14.85 -2.37 19.62
N LYS A 285 -15.76 -2.21 20.59
CA LYS A 285 -17.21 -2.30 20.35
C LYS A 285 -17.76 -1.02 19.72
N LYS A 286 -16.99 0.07 19.71
CA LYS A 286 -17.29 1.36 19.09
C LYS A 286 -16.42 1.57 17.87
N GLN A 287 -16.76 2.59 17.09
CA GLN A 287 -16.02 2.99 15.89
C GLN A 287 -15.39 4.37 16.08
N TYR A 288 -14.19 4.57 15.55
CA TYR A 288 -13.42 5.78 15.76
C TYR A 288 -12.92 6.37 14.45
N LEU A 289 -13.04 7.70 14.33
CA LEU A 289 -12.44 8.47 13.26
C LEU A 289 -11.17 9.17 13.76
N PHE A 290 -10.09 9.01 13.02
CA PHE A 290 -8.84 9.75 13.17
C PHE A 290 -8.76 10.77 12.05
N SER A 291 -8.90 12.05 12.36
CA SER A 291 -8.95 13.10 11.35
C SER A 291 -8.23 14.36 11.79
N SER A 292 -7.92 15.25 10.84
CA SER A 292 -7.36 16.57 11.12
C SER A 292 -8.38 17.58 11.63
N LYS A 293 -9.67 17.22 11.69
CA LYS A 293 -10.72 18.12 12.22
C LYS A 293 -10.64 18.15 13.73
N LEU A 294 -10.69 19.35 14.30
CA LEU A 294 -10.77 19.58 15.73
C LEU A 294 -11.99 18.85 16.33
N GLY A 295 -11.78 18.21 17.46
CA GLY A 295 -12.81 17.49 18.22
C GLY A 295 -12.29 16.11 18.67
N GLY A 296 -12.58 15.75 19.93
CA GLY A 296 -12.09 14.54 20.55
C GLY A 296 -10.65 14.64 21.08
N GLN A 297 -9.97 13.52 21.18
CA GLN A 297 -8.67 13.43 21.81
C GLN A 297 -7.53 13.63 20.79
N ARG A 298 -6.64 14.59 21.09
CA ARG A 298 -5.47 14.91 20.24
C ARG A 298 -4.40 13.83 20.38
N ILE A 299 -3.86 13.36 19.25
CA ILE A 299 -2.70 12.48 19.19
C ILE A 299 -1.80 12.85 18.00
N HIS A 300 -0.62 12.21 17.95
CA HIS A 300 0.30 12.30 16.83
C HIS A 300 0.44 10.92 16.15
N LEU A 301 0.15 10.86 14.85
CA LEU A 301 0.43 9.70 14.01
C LEU A 301 1.59 10.04 13.07
N GLY A 302 2.75 9.43 13.31
CA GLY A 302 3.98 9.90 12.69
C GLY A 302 4.21 11.38 12.97
N ASN A 303 4.33 12.19 11.93
CA ASN A 303 4.53 13.64 12.03
C ASN A 303 3.21 14.45 11.96
N PHE A 304 2.05 13.79 12.01
CA PHE A 304 0.76 14.45 11.83
C PHE A 304 -0.02 14.53 13.13
N THR A 305 -0.51 15.72 13.46
CA THR A 305 -1.49 15.92 14.52
C THR A 305 -2.86 15.50 14.01
N VAL A 306 -3.52 14.60 14.74
CA VAL A 306 -4.88 14.15 14.46
C VAL A 306 -5.70 14.12 15.73
N PHE A 307 -7.03 14.06 15.57
CA PHE A 307 -7.98 13.95 16.66
C PHE A 307 -8.77 12.65 16.52
N ILE A 308 -8.85 11.90 17.63
CA ILE A 308 -9.65 10.68 17.74
C ILE A 308 -11.00 11.04 18.32
N HIS A 309 -12.07 10.68 17.63
CA HIS A 309 -13.42 10.78 18.18
C HIS A 309 -14.29 9.61 17.73
N GLU A 310 -15.28 9.28 18.55
CA GLU A 310 -16.27 8.26 18.21
C GLU A 310 -17.12 8.74 17.04
N ALA A 311 -17.30 7.91 16.01
CA ALA A 311 -18.07 8.25 14.82
C ALA A 311 -18.60 6.99 14.14
N LYS A 312 -19.81 7.07 13.59
CA LYS A 312 -20.32 6.01 12.70
C LYS A 312 -19.58 6.05 11.37
N LEU A 313 -18.95 4.94 11.01
CA LEU A 313 -18.15 4.83 9.78
C LEU A 313 -18.98 4.32 8.57
N PRO A 314 -18.63 4.64 7.34
CA PRO A 314 -17.50 5.50 6.95
C PRO A 314 -17.85 7.00 6.99
N VAL A 315 -16.87 7.83 7.33
CA VAL A 315 -16.95 9.28 7.18
C VAL A 315 -16.17 9.69 5.93
N ASN A 316 -16.89 10.17 4.92
CA ASN A 316 -16.30 10.55 3.64
C ASN A 316 -16.15 12.06 3.52
N ALA A 317 -15.09 12.52 2.84
CA ALA A 317 -14.99 13.91 2.44
C ALA A 317 -16.10 14.27 1.45
N ARG A 318 -16.66 15.51 1.53
CA ARG A 318 -17.81 15.96 0.71
C ARG A 318 -17.64 15.78 -0.81
N ASN A 319 -16.41 15.78 -1.31
CA ASN A 319 -16.08 15.70 -2.74
C ASN A 319 -15.29 14.46 -3.13
N MET A 320 -15.48 13.34 -2.42
CA MET A 320 -14.77 12.11 -2.74
C MET A 320 -15.20 11.56 -4.11
N PRO A 321 -14.26 11.32 -5.05
CA PRO A 321 -14.60 10.61 -6.27
C PRO A 321 -15.02 9.19 -5.93
N SER A 322 -16.18 8.77 -6.44
CA SER A 322 -16.62 7.39 -6.37
C SER A 322 -16.42 6.74 -7.73
N PHE A 323 -15.63 5.71 -7.80
CA PHE A 323 -15.63 4.78 -8.91
C PHE A 323 -16.76 3.78 -8.63
N LYS A 324 -17.84 3.85 -9.37
CA LYS A 324 -18.83 2.78 -9.38
C LYS A 324 -18.24 1.69 -10.26
N ASP A 325 -17.87 0.58 -9.66
CA ASP A 325 -17.45 -0.59 -10.40
C ASP A 325 -18.57 -0.95 -11.38
N ARG A 326 -18.22 -1.12 -12.66
CA ARG A 326 -19.19 -1.52 -13.67
C ARG A 326 -19.65 -2.93 -13.30
N LYS A 327 -20.99 -3.12 -13.43
CA LYS A 327 -21.63 -4.43 -13.35
C LYS A 327 -21.02 -5.42 -14.30
#